data_8a0ee3848812f72f8782408cd3f86623
#
_entry.id   8a0ee3848812f72f8782408cd3f86623
#
_cell.length_a   1.000
_cell.length_b   1.000
_cell.length_c   1.000
_cell.angle_alpha   90.00
_cell.angle_beta   90.00
_cell.angle_gamma   90.00
#
_symmetry.space_group_name_H-M   'P 1'
#
loop_
_entity.id
_entity.type
_entity.pdbx_description
1 polymer ?
#
loop_
_entity_poly.entity_id
_entity_poly.type
_entity_poly.pdbx_seq_one_letter_code
_entity_poly.pdbx_strand_id
1 'polypeptide(L)'
;MLPIENSTAGSVNKVYDLMMQHDFHIVRTTRVKIDHNLLAKPGTTVEQIHDVYSHEQAINQCAGFIERMGLTPHVVENTAMAAKSVADSDRTDVAALSSRACAQLYGLDVLMRDVQDRDDNYTRFACISKPLEVYPGADRTSLMIVVDHRPGTLFKVLAKFYALDINIIKLESRPIPGRDFEFMFYFDVECPVTAPEFRTLMATIGDACEECRYLGSYSEVL
;
A
#
# COMPACT_ATOMS: atom_id res chain seq x y z
N MET A 1 -0.52 -11.64 -0.19
CA MET A 1 0.00 -10.34 -0.65
C MET A 1 -0.83 -9.24 -0.02
N LEU A 2 -0.23 -8.19 0.54
CA LEU A 2 -0.89 -7.10 1.26
C LEU A 2 -0.46 -5.75 0.68
N PRO A 3 -1.39 -4.77 0.48
CA PRO A 3 -1.03 -3.42 0.11
C PRO A 3 -0.38 -2.72 1.32
N ILE A 4 0.80 -2.13 1.15
CA ILE A 4 1.51 -1.44 2.23
C ILE A 4 1.57 0.06 2.05
N GLU A 5 1.50 0.53 0.81
CA GLU A 5 1.63 1.95 0.49
C GLU A 5 0.98 2.27 -0.85
N ASN A 6 0.34 3.43 -0.93
CA ASN A 6 -0.12 4.01 -2.19
C ASN A 6 0.60 5.35 -2.41
N SER A 7 1.06 5.61 -3.62
CA SER A 7 1.87 6.80 -3.94
C SER A 7 1.14 8.13 -3.73
N THR A 8 -0.20 8.12 -3.72
CA THR A 8 -1.02 9.32 -3.52
C THR A 8 -1.68 9.39 -2.16
N ALA A 9 -2.05 8.23 -1.57
CA ALA A 9 -2.73 8.16 -0.27
C ALA A 9 -1.80 7.86 0.91
N GLY A 10 -0.53 7.51 0.64
CA GLY A 10 0.46 7.16 1.68
C GLY A 10 0.31 5.74 2.20
N SER A 11 0.68 5.55 3.46
CA SER A 11 0.77 4.24 4.11
C SER A 11 -0.59 3.61 4.40
N VAL A 12 -0.68 2.29 4.19
CA VAL A 12 -1.87 1.50 4.56
C VAL A 12 -1.75 1.11 6.04
N ASN A 13 -2.14 2.01 6.92
CA ASN A 13 -1.95 1.93 8.37
C ASN A 13 -2.38 0.61 8.99
N LYS A 14 -3.55 0.08 8.58
CA LYS A 14 -4.07 -1.20 9.08
C LYS A 14 -3.11 -2.38 8.83
N VAL A 15 -2.35 -2.35 7.74
CA VAL A 15 -1.40 -3.42 7.44
C VAL A 15 -0.18 -3.35 8.36
N TYR A 16 0.32 -2.15 8.68
CA TYR A 16 1.39 -1.96 9.66
C TYR A 16 0.95 -2.42 11.06
N ASP A 17 -0.30 -2.16 11.45
CA ASP A 17 -0.86 -2.64 12.73
C ASP A 17 -0.94 -4.18 12.76
N LEU A 18 -1.28 -4.82 11.63
CA LEU A 18 -1.26 -6.29 11.50
C LEU A 18 0.17 -6.85 11.53
N MET A 19 1.16 -6.13 10.96
CA MET A 19 2.57 -6.53 11.02
C MET A 19 3.09 -6.61 12.45
N MET A 20 2.57 -5.78 13.34
CA MET A 20 2.91 -5.83 14.75
C MET A 20 2.32 -7.07 15.45
N GLN A 21 1.08 -7.41 15.11
CA GLN A 21 0.30 -8.45 15.81
C GLN A 21 0.62 -9.87 15.37
N HIS A 22 1.25 -10.04 14.21
CA HIS A 22 1.43 -11.35 13.58
C HIS A 22 2.89 -11.59 13.19
N ASP A 23 3.32 -12.85 13.35
CA ASP A 23 4.63 -13.29 12.90
C ASP A 23 4.60 -13.72 11.44
N PHE A 24 5.24 -12.92 10.60
CA PHE A 24 5.50 -13.22 9.20
C PHE A 24 6.69 -12.39 8.70
N HIS A 25 7.18 -12.74 7.52
CA HIS A 25 8.29 -12.06 6.88
C HIS A 25 7.89 -11.52 5.51
N ILE A 26 8.39 -10.33 5.19
CA ILE A 26 8.29 -9.77 3.84
C ILE A 26 9.37 -10.44 2.99
N VAL A 27 8.96 -11.09 1.91
CA VAL A 27 9.86 -11.85 1.03
C VAL A 27 10.03 -11.23 -0.35
N ARG A 28 9.11 -10.36 -0.76
CA ARG A 28 9.15 -9.54 -1.98
C ARG A 28 8.24 -8.33 -1.84
N THR A 29 8.50 -7.29 -2.62
CA THR A 29 7.54 -6.22 -2.88
C THR A 29 7.32 -6.07 -4.38
N THR A 30 6.17 -5.54 -4.76
CA THR A 30 5.86 -5.19 -6.16
C THR A 30 5.06 -3.90 -6.20
N ARG A 31 5.22 -3.13 -7.26
CA ARG A 31 4.39 -1.96 -7.55
C ARG A 31 3.39 -2.30 -8.63
N VAL A 32 2.14 -1.95 -8.39
CA VAL A 32 1.06 -2.10 -9.36
C VAL A 32 0.53 -0.71 -9.68
N LYS A 33 0.54 -0.35 -10.95
CA LYS A 33 -0.14 0.86 -11.43
C LYS A 33 -1.63 0.71 -11.22
N ILE A 34 -2.26 1.73 -10.69
CA ILE A 34 -3.70 1.76 -10.44
C ILE A 34 -4.36 2.58 -11.54
N ASP A 35 -5.02 1.89 -12.44
CA ASP A 35 -5.80 2.49 -13.52
C ASP A 35 -7.29 2.31 -13.22
N HIS A 36 -8.03 3.42 -13.24
CA HIS A 36 -9.48 3.43 -13.09
C HIS A 36 -10.15 3.50 -14.45
N ASN A 37 -11.11 2.62 -14.66
CA ASN A 37 -11.88 2.55 -15.90
C ASN A 37 -13.36 2.70 -15.59
N LEU A 38 -14.13 3.31 -16.49
CA LEU A 38 -15.57 3.38 -16.39
C LEU A 38 -16.16 2.07 -16.92
N LEU A 39 -16.77 1.29 -16.04
CA LEU A 39 -17.32 -0.03 -16.32
C LEU A 39 -18.84 0.00 -16.23
N ALA A 40 -19.54 -0.56 -17.20
CA ALA A 40 -20.99 -0.67 -17.18
C ALA A 40 -21.45 -2.02 -17.76
N LYS A 41 -22.74 -2.29 -17.70
CA LYS A 41 -23.33 -3.47 -18.31
C LYS A 41 -23.14 -3.49 -19.83
N PRO A 42 -23.02 -4.68 -20.44
CA PRO A 42 -22.93 -4.80 -21.89
C PRO A 42 -24.07 -4.10 -22.61
N GLY A 43 -23.74 -3.38 -23.66
CA GLY A 43 -24.67 -2.62 -24.47
C GLY A 43 -25.08 -1.26 -23.93
N THR A 44 -24.54 -0.83 -22.77
CA THR A 44 -24.72 0.53 -22.24
C THR A 44 -23.77 1.49 -22.95
N THR A 45 -24.23 2.70 -23.25
CA THR A 45 -23.39 3.79 -23.80
C THR A 45 -23.01 4.79 -22.70
N VAL A 46 -21.95 5.57 -22.94
CA VAL A 46 -21.44 6.56 -21.96
C VAL A 46 -22.50 7.62 -21.65
N GLU A 47 -23.27 8.02 -22.66
CA GLU A 47 -24.30 9.07 -22.56
C GLU A 47 -25.51 8.65 -21.69
N GLN A 48 -25.67 7.35 -21.47
CA GLN A 48 -26.75 6.82 -20.61
C GLN A 48 -26.39 6.85 -19.14
N ILE A 49 -25.09 6.98 -18.79
CA ILE A 49 -24.64 6.90 -17.41
C ILE A 49 -24.93 8.22 -16.68
N HIS A 50 -25.59 8.10 -15.53
CA HIS A 50 -25.86 9.20 -14.60
C HIS A 50 -25.18 9.02 -13.25
N ASP A 51 -25.11 7.78 -12.75
CA ASP A 51 -24.53 7.45 -11.44
C ASP A 51 -23.26 6.63 -11.58
N VAL A 52 -22.24 6.94 -10.77
CA VAL A 52 -20.99 6.20 -10.74
C VAL A 52 -20.64 5.75 -9.32
N TYR A 53 -20.33 4.47 -9.18
CA TYR A 53 -20.01 3.84 -7.90
C TYR A 53 -18.51 3.55 -7.81
N SER A 54 -17.88 3.87 -6.68
CA SER A 54 -16.53 3.42 -6.37
C SER A 54 -16.16 3.63 -4.90
N HIS A 55 -14.93 3.22 -4.52
CA HIS A 55 -14.32 3.62 -3.27
C HIS A 55 -14.02 5.13 -3.27
N GLU A 56 -14.16 5.78 -2.12
CA GLU A 56 -13.94 7.23 -1.96
C GLU A 56 -12.63 7.71 -2.59
N GLN A 57 -11.53 6.97 -2.38
CA GLN A 57 -10.23 7.32 -2.96
C GLN A 57 -10.24 7.31 -4.50
N ALA A 58 -10.90 6.34 -5.13
CA ALA A 58 -11.01 6.28 -6.59
C ALA A 58 -11.88 7.40 -7.16
N ILE A 59 -12.96 7.75 -6.46
CA ILE A 59 -13.81 8.92 -6.79
C ILE A 59 -12.96 10.19 -6.76
N ASN A 60 -12.18 10.40 -5.71
CA ASN A 60 -11.31 11.57 -5.57
C ASN A 60 -10.22 11.61 -6.66
N GLN A 61 -9.69 10.47 -7.08
CA GLN A 61 -8.69 10.35 -8.15
C GLN A 61 -9.26 10.55 -9.56
N CYS A 62 -10.58 10.49 -9.71
CA CYS A 62 -11.31 10.71 -10.95
C CYS A 62 -12.24 11.93 -10.89
N ALA A 63 -12.04 12.85 -9.93
CA ALA A 63 -12.95 13.96 -9.68
C ALA A 63 -13.16 14.85 -10.91
N GLY A 64 -12.08 15.19 -11.63
CA GLY A 64 -12.17 15.98 -12.86
C GLY A 64 -12.89 15.24 -13.98
N PHE A 65 -12.75 13.92 -14.09
CA PHE A 65 -13.52 13.11 -15.02
C PHE A 65 -15.01 13.10 -14.67
N ILE A 66 -15.35 12.86 -13.39
CA ILE A 66 -16.73 12.81 -12.89
C ILE A 66 -17.43 14.14 -13.16
N GLU A 67 -16.76 15.27 -12.89
CA GLU A 67 -17.29 16.62 -13.12
C GLU A 67 -17.55 16.89 -14.63
N ARG A 68 -16.57 16.59 -15.48
CA ARG A 68 -16.71 16.79 -16.95
C ARG A 68 -17.84 15.99 -17.55
N MET A 69 -18.11 14.79 -17.02
CA MET A 69 -19.18 13.92 -17.49
C MET A 69 -20.53 14.19 -16.81
N GLY A 70 -20.56 15.06 -15.79
CA GLY A 70 -21.80 15.37 -15.04
C GLY A 70 -22.35 14.18 -14.26
N LEU A 71 -21.47 13.26 -13.79
CA LEU A 71 -21.87 12.05 -13.09
C LEU A 71 -22.09 12.31 -11.59
N THR A 72 -23.02 11.57 -10.99
CA THR A 72 -23.26 11.59 -9.56
C THR A 72 -22.47 10.45 -8.88
N PRO A 73 -21.47 10.76 -8.03
CA PRO A 73 -20.66 9.73 -7.39
C PRO A 73 -21.34 9.14 -6.15
N HIS A 74 -21.21 7.81 -5.98
CA HIS A 74 -21.67 7.05 -4.82
C HIS A 74 -20.53 6.24 -4.23
N VAL A 75 -20.28 6.45 -2.93
CA VAL A 75 -19.20 5.76 -2.22
C VAL A 75 -19.64 4.35 -1.81
N VAL A 76 -18.78 3.37 -2.08
CA VAL A 76 -18.90 1.98 -1.62
C VAL A 76 -17.59 1.51 -1.01
N GLU A 77 -17.61 0.34 -0.36
CA GLU A 77 -16.49 -0.17 0.44
C GLU A 77 -15.17 -0.32 -0.34
N ASN A 78 -15.25 -0.77 -1.60
CA ASN A 78 -14.08 -0.91 -2.48
C ASN A 78 -14.49 -0.93 -3.96
N THR A 79 -13.49 -0.78 -4.85
CA THR A 79 -13.71 -0.71 -6.30
C THR A 79 -14.25 -2.02 -6.91
N ALA A 80 -13.92 -3.17 -6.32
CA ALA A 80 -14.44 -4.46 -6.80
C ALA A 80 -15.92 -4.65 -6.41
N MET A 81 -16.30 -4.19 -5.21
CA MET A 81 -17.72 -4.15 -4.79
C MET A 81 -18.53 -3.21 -5.67
N ALA A 82 -17.96 -2.08 -6.09
CA ALA A 82 -18.60 -1.19 -7.04
C ALA A 82 -18.93 -1.90 -8.36
N ALA A 83 -17.94 -2.57 -8.95
CA ALA A 83 -18.14 -3.33 -10.18
C ALA A 83 -19.18 -4.43 -10.01
N LYS A 84 -19.13 -5.17 -8.90
CA LYS A 84 -20.12 -6.20 -8.58
C LYS A 84 -21.53 -5.62 -8.46
N SER A 85 -21.68 -4.50 -7.73
CA SER A 85 -22.99 -3.86 -7.53
C SER A 85 -23.61 -3.39 -8.85
N VAL A 86 -22.78 -2.90 -9.79
CA VAL A 86 -23.25 -2.52 -11.14
C VAL A 86 -23.66 -3.75 -11.93
N ALA A 87 -22.90 -4.84 -11.86
CA ALA A 87 -23.25 -6.10 -12.55
C ALA A 87 -24.57 -6.69 -12.05
N ASP A 88 -24.79 -6.65 -10.73
CA ASP A 88 -25.99 -7.21 -10.07
C ASP A 88 -27.22 -6.25 -10.13
N SER A 89 -27.04 -5.00 -10.51
CA SER A 89 -28.13 -3.97 -10.57
C SER A 89 -29.08 -4.24 -11.73
N ASP A 90 -30.36 -3.92 -11.59
CA ASP A 90 -31.31 -3.92 -12.71
C ASP A 90 -31.24 -2.63 -13.55
N ARG A 91 -30.52 -1.61 -13.08
CA ARG A 91 -30.34 -0.33 -13.77
C ARG A 91 -29.33 -0.45 -14.91
N THR A 92 -29.53 0.35 -15.96
CA THR A 92 -28.62 0.48 -17.13
C THR A 92 -27.96 1.86 -17.22
N ASP A 93 -28.30 2.77 -16.30
CA ASP A 93 -27.78 4.13 -16.22
C ASP A 93 -26.70 4.31 -15.14
N VAL A 94 -26.11 3.19 -14.67
CA VAL A 94 -25.11 3.16 -13.61
C VAL A 94 -23.79 2.56 -14.11
N ALA A 95 -22.68 3.08 -13.61
CA ALA A 95 -21.34 2.58 -13.91
C ALA A 95 -20.47 2.45 -12.64
N ALA A 96 -19.36 1.74 -12.75
CA ALA A 96 -18.35 1.66 -11.70
C ALA A 96 -17.01 2.23 -12.18
N LEU A 97 -16.29 2.90 -11.29
CA LEU A 97 -14.85 3.15 -11.47
C LEU A 97 -14.09 2.00 -10.85
N SER A 98 -13.46 1.18 -11.69
CA SER A 98 -12.75 -0.02 -11.25
C SER A 98 -11.67 -0.45 -12.23
N SER A 99 -10.97 -1.55 -11.90
CA SER A 99 -9.93 -2.13 -12.76
C SER A 99 -10.52 -2.92 -13.93
N ARG A 100 -9.74 -3.06 -15.01
CA ARG A 100 -10.12 -3.93 -16.14
C ARG A 100 -10.31 -5.40 -15.74
N ALA A 101 -9.59 -5.85 -14.71
CA ALA A 101 -9.78 -7.20 -14.17
C ALA A 101 -11.19 -7.40 -13.60
N CYS A 102 -11.76 -6.36 -12.96
CA CYS A 102 -13.14 -6.40 -12.47
C CYS A 102 -14.15 -6.44 -13.63
N ALA A 103 -13.88 -5.78 -14.77
CA ALA A 103 -14.73 -5.88 -15.95
C ALA A 103 -14.83 -7.35 -16.44
N GLN A 104 -13.68 -8.02 -16.57
CA GLN A 104 -13.63 -9.43 -16.97
C GLN A 104 -14.32 -10.35 -15.95
N LEU A 105 -14.09 -10.10 -14.64
CA LEU A 105 -14.61 -10.93 -13.56
C LEU A 105 -16.15 -10.88 -13.47
N TYR A 106 -16.73 -9.70 -13.69
CA TYR A 106 -18.17 -9.47 -13.50
C TYR A 106 -18.94 -9.32 -14.83
N GLY A 107 -18.31 -9.55 -15.98
CA GLY A 107 -18.97 -9.48 -17.28
C GLY A 107 -19.43 -8.08 -17.66
N LEU A 108 -18.65 -7.06 -17.30
CA LEU A 108 -18.93 -5.65 -17.62
C LEU A 108 -18.10 -5.21 -18.84
N ASP A 109 -18.64 -4.27 -19.59
CA ASP A 109 -17.92 -3.57 -20.67
C ASP A 109 -17.09 -2.42 -20.12
N VAL A 110 -15.92 -2.19 -20.69
CA VAL A 110 -15.10 -1.02 -20.42
C VAL A 110 -15.53 0.10 -21.37
N LEU A 111 -16.33 1.05 -20.89
CA LEU A 111 -16.81 2.17 -21.67
C LEU A 111 -15.70 3.21 -21.94
N MET A 112 -14.92 3.51 -20.90
CA MET A 112 -13.76 4.40 -21.00
C MET A 112 -12.60 3.87 -20.18
N ARG A 113 -11.38 4.03 -20.70
CA ARG A 113 -10.15 3.58 -20.03
C ARG A 113 -9.44 4.75 -19.40
N ASP A 114 -8.70 4.43 -18.33
CA ASP A 114 -7.71 5.33 -17.72
C ASP A 114 -8.30 6.71 -17.42
N VAL A 115 -9.46 6.72 -16.73
CA VAL A 115 -10.26 7.93 -16.46
C VAL A 115 -9.79 8.72 -15.23
N GLN A 116 -8.72 8.27 -14.56
CA GLN A 116 -8.08 8.98 -13.45
C GLN A 116 -7.46 10.31 -13.93
N ASP A 117 -7.45 11.31 -13.06
CA ASP A 117 -6.92 12.64 -13.35
C ASP A 117 -5.37 12.68 -13.41
N ARG A 118 -4.69 11.65 -12.83
CA ARG A 118 -3.22 11.55 -12.79
C ARG A 118 -2.76 10.12 -13.06
N ASP A 119 -1.64 9.97 -13.78
CA ASP A 119 -1.07 8.68 -14.17
C ASP A 119 0.04 8.15 -13.26
N ASP A 120 0.31 8.81 -12.14
CA ASP A 120 1.37 8.50 -11.19
C ASP A 120 0.90 7.72 -9.95
N ASN A 121 -0.28 7.09 -10.03
CA ASN A 121 -0.85 6.31 -8.96
C ASN A 121 -0.35 4.86 -8.97
N TYR A 122 0.45 4.50 -7.98
CA TYR A 122 0.95 3.15 -7.77
C TYR A 122 0.64 2.67 -6.35
N THR A 123 0.29 1.40 -6.22
CA THR A 123 0.22 0.73 -4.92
C THR A 123 1.37 -0.25 -4.80
N ARG A 124 2.15 -0.12 -3.72
CA ARG A 124 3.16 -1.10 -3.34
C ARG A 124 2.53 -2.19 -2.50
N PHE A 125 2.76 -3.43 -2.91
CA PHE A 125 2.31 -4.63 -2.20
C PHE A 125 3.49 -5.38 -1.61
N ALA A 126 3.35 -5.90 -0.39
CA ALA A 126 4.26 -6.84 0.21
C ALA A 126 3.76 -8.29 0.02
N CYS A 127 4.63 -9.16 -0.49
CA CYS A 127 4.44 -10.60 -0.43
C CYS A 127 4.99 -11.09 0.91
N ILE A 128 4.15 -11.77 1.68
CA ILE A 128 4.49 -12.26 3.02
C ILE A 128 4.58 -13.78 3.04
N SER A 129 5.47 -14.31 3.88
CA SER A 129 5.64 -15.73 4.18
C SER A 129 5.70 -15.95 5.70
N LYS A 130 5.24 -17.10 6.18
CA LYS A 130 5.41 -17.49 7.58
C LYS A 130 6.87 -17.88 7.88
N PRO A 131 7.51 -18.77 7.10
CA PRO A 131 8.93 -19.02 7.25
C PRO A 131 9.74 -17.81 6.78
N LEU A 132 10.90 -17.61 7.41
CA LEU A 132 11.90 -16.65 6.95
C LEU A 132 12.54 -17.18 5.66
N GLU A 133 12.33 -16.44 4.57
CA GLU A 133 12.91 -16.74 3.27
C GLU A 133 13.54 -15.48 2.69
N VAL A 134 14.76 -15.60 2.19
CA VAL A 134 15.45 -14.51 1.48
C VAL A 134 15.81 -15.01 0.09
N TYR A 135 15.25 -14.39 -0.91
CA TYR A 135 15.48 -14.76 -2.31
C TYR A 135 16.70 -14.03 -2.88
N PRO A 136 17.40 -14.62 -3.87
CA PRO A 136 18.50 -13.96 -4.56
C PRO A 136 18.08 -12.58 -5.11
N GLY A 137 18.98 -11.60 -4.97
CA GLY A 137 18.73 -10.23 -5.40
C GLY A 137 18.02 -9.35 -4.37
N ALA A 138 17.80 -9.84 -3.14
CA ALA A 138 17.30 -9.02 -2.04
C ALA A 138 18.27 -7.87 -1.74
N ASP A 139 17.83 -6.65 -1.97
CA ASP A 139 18.61 -5.40 -1.83
C ASP A 139 18.05 -4.46 -0.74
N ARG A 140 16.89 -4.79 -0.20
CA ARG A 140 16.17 -4.03 0.82
C ARG A 140 15.88 -4.86 2.04
N THR A 141 15.78 -4.19 3.18
CA THR A 141 15.42 -4.82 4.45
C THR A 141 14.38 -3.96 5.18
N SER A 142 13.36 -4.60 5.74
CA SER A 142 12.39 -3.96 6.63
C SER A 142 12.64 -4.35 8.07
N LEU A 143 12.63 -3.34 8.95
CA LEU A 143 12.77 -3.48 10.40
C LEU A 143 11.61 -2.79 11.11
N MET A 144 11.18 -3.34 12.24
CA MET A 144 10.31 -2.69 13.19
C MET A 144 11.10 -2.42 14.47
N ILE A 145 11.11 -1.18 14.93
CA ILE A 145 11.93 -0.75 16.06
C ILE A 145 11.04 -0.02 17.06
N VAL A 146 11.11 -0.44 18.33
CA VAL A 146 10.48 0.23 19.47
C VAL A 146 11.58 0.95 20.25
N VAL A 147 11.35 2.21 20.57
CA VAL A 147 12.29 3.03 21.35
C VAL A 147 11.64 3.56 22.62
N ASP A 148 12.44 3.77 23.66
CA ASP A 148 11.99 4.47 24.88
C ASP A 148 11.34 5.82 24.51
N HIS A 149 10.25 6.18 25.17
CA HIS A 149 9.61 7.47 25.00
C HIS A 149 10.39 8.58 25.74
N ARG A 150 11.59 8.92 25.23
CA ARG A 150 12.49 9.96 25.77
C ARG A 150 13.09 10.80 24.64
N PRO A 151 13.43 12.07 24.92
CA PRO A 151 14.11 12.92 23.93
C PRO A 151 15.40 12.28 23.40
N GLY A 152 15.56 12.28 22.07
CA GLY A 152 16.77 11.81 21.39
C GLY A 152 16.86 10.31 21.14
N THR A 153 15.91 9.47 21.59
CA THR A 153 15.97 8.00 21.37
C THR A 153 15.86 7.62 19.90
N LEU A 154 14.92 8.19 19.16
CA LEU A 154 14.84 7.99 17.70
C LEU A 154 16.10 8.47 16.99
N PHE A 155 16.67 9.62 17.41
CA PHE A 155 17.93 10.11 16.85
C PHE A 155 19.07 9.10 17.01
N LYS A 156 19.17 8.40 18.16
CA LYS A 156 20.21 7.36 18.37
C LYS A 156 20.06 6.22 17.36
N VAL A 157 18.82 5.81 17.06
CA VAL A 157 18.54 4.79 16.02
C VAL A 157 18.97 5.32 14.65
N LEU A 158 18.57 6.54 14.28
CA LEU A 158 18.94 7.17 13.00
C LEU A 158 20.46 7.33 12.87
N ALA A 159 21.16 7.67 13.96
CA ALA A 159 22.62 7.78 13.98
C ALA A 159 23.32 6.45 13.67
N LYS A 160 22.74 5.29 14.01
CA LYS A 160 23.26 3.97 13.63
C LYS A 160 23.20 3.74 12.12
N PHE A 161 22.07 4.09 11.48
CA PHE A 161 21.94 4.00 10.02
C PHE A 161 22.92 4.95 9.33
N TYR A 162 23.02 6.19 9.80
CA TYR A 162 23.98 7.16 9.27
C TYR A 162 25.42 6.71 9.36
N ALA A 163 25.84 6.20 10.53
CA ALA A 163 27.22 5.76 10.77
C ALA A 163 27.64 4.57 9.87
N LEU A 164 26.66 3.81 9.36
CA LEU A 164 26.87 2.66 8.48
C LEU A 164 26.58 2.98 7.01
N ASP A 165 26.29 4.23 6.67
CA ASP A 165 25.93 4.69 5.32
C ASP A 165 24.72 3.91 4.74
N ILE A 166 23.76 3.57 5.61
CA ILE A 166 22.55 2.85 5.23
C ILE A 166 21.45 3.87 4.89
N ASN A 167 20.98 3.85 3.63
CA ASN A 167 19.90 4.71 3.19
C ASN A 167 18.54 4.22 3.71
N ILE A 168 17.75 5.13 4.30
CA ILE A 168 16.38 4.87 4.74
C ILE A 168 15.44 5.26 3.60
N ILE A 169 14.73 4.28 3.04
CA ILE A 169 13.74 4.49 1.96
C ILE A 169 12.41 4.93 2.54
N LYS A 170 12.06 4.40 3.71
CA LYS A 170 10.81 4.68 4.40
C LYS A 170 10.99 4.67 5.91
N LEU A 171 10.31 5.60 6.55
CA LEU A 171 10.13 5.67 8.00
C LEU A 171 8.66 5.95 8.29
N GLU A 172 8.00 5.03 8.99
CA GLU A 172 6.60 5.15 9.39
C GLU A 172 6.47 4.96 10.88
N SER A 173 5.78 5.86 11.57
CA SER A 173 5.50 5.73 13.00
C SER A 173 4.08 5.22 13.25
N ARG A 174 3.93 4.25 14.14
CA ARG A 174 2.62 3.72 14.54
C ARG A 174 2.51 3.68 16.07
N PRO A 175 1.35 4.07 16.63
CA PRO A 175 1.13 3.95 18.08
C PRO A 175 1.15 2.48 18.49
N ILE A 176 1.70 2.19 19.67
CA ILE A 176 1.70 0.84 20.25
C ILE A 176 0.39 0.63 21.01
N PRO A 177 -0.45 -0.35 20.65
CA PRO A 177 -1.67 -0.64 21.38
C PRO A 177 -1.40 -0.94 22.85
N GLY A 178 -2.15 -0.27 23.73
CA GLY A 178 -2.01 -0.44 25.18
C GLY A 178 -0.84 0.30 25.85
N ARG A 179 -0.10 1.10 25.07
CA ARG A 179 0.94 2.01 25.59
C ARG A 179 0.61 3.45 25.20
N ASP A 180 0.26 4.27 26.18
CA ASP A 180 -0.15 5.66 25.90
C ASP A 180 1.04 6.50 25.40
N PHE A 181 0.87 7.10 24.22
CA PHE A 181 1.85 7.99 23.57
C PHE A 181 3.21 7.33 23.25
N GLU A 182 3.30 6.01 23.25
CA GLU A 182 4.48 5.29 22.76
C GLU A 182 4.30 4.84 21.30
N PHE A 183 5.41 4.83 20.56
CA PHE A 183 5.42 4.56 19.13
C PHE A 183 6.43 3.49 18.78
N MET A 184 6.04 2.65 17.81
CA MET A 184 6.97 1.84 17.06
C MET A 184 7.27 2.52 15.71
N PHE A 185 8.41 2.20 15.15
CA PHE A 185 8.87 2.75 13.89
C PHE A 185 9.17 1.62 12.92
N TYR A 186 8.58 1.70 11.72
CA TYR A 186 8.93 0.84 10.61
C TYR A 186 9.97 1.54 9.74
N PHE A 187 11.04 0.81 9.43
CA PHE A 187 12.09 1.25 8.55
C PHE A 187 12.18 0.32 7.35
N ASP A 188 12.13 0.87 6.14
CA ASP A 188 12.62 0.18 4.96
C ASP A 188 13.97 0.80 4.60
N VAL A 189 14.99 -0.03 4.46
CA VAL A 189 16.37 0.42 4.20
C VAL A 189 16.95 -0.27 2.97
N GLU A 190 17.81 0.44 2.24
CA GLU A 190 18.63 -0.12 1.16
C GLU A 190 19.86 -0.79 1.74
N CYS A 191 19.65 -1.99 2.27
CA CYS A 191 20.74 -2.78 2.86
C CYS A 191 20.42 -4.27 2.71
N PRO A 192 21.17 -5.02 1.88
CA PRO A 192 21.06 -6.46 1.80
C PRO A 192 21.39 -7.15 3.12
N VAL A 193 20.68 -8.20 3.48
CA VAL A 193 20.96 -8.99 4.70
C VAL A 193 22.39 -9.59 4.71
N THR A 194 22.99 -9.77 3.54
CA THR A 194 24.35 -10.30 3.37
C THR A 194 25.44 -9.24 3.54
N ALA A 195 25.06 -7.94 3.56
CA ALA A 195 26.00 -6.84 3.71
C ALA A 195 26.66 -6.85 5.11
N PRO A 196 27.95 -6.51 5.22
CA PRO A 196 28.62 -6.37 6.51
C PRO A 196 27.97 -5.26 7.37
N GLU A 197 27.47 -4.22 6.75
CA GLU A 197 26.75 -3.11 7.39
C GLU A 197 25.49 -3.61 8.10
N PHE A 198 24.72 -4.50 7.48
CA PHE A 198 23.55 -5.10 8.09
C PHE A 198 23.91 -5.90 9.35
N ARG A 199 24.96 -6.71 9.29
CA ARG A 199 25.44 -7.49 10.46
C ARG A 199 25.87 -6.57 11.61
N THR A 200 26.60 -5.49 11.28
CA THR A 200 27.04 -4.49 12.26
C THR A 200 25.82 -3.75 12.86
N LEU A 201 24.84 -3.37 12.02
CA LEU A 201 23.59 -2.76 12.47
C LEU A 201 22.89 -3.66 13.48
N MET A 202 22.61 -4.91 13.10
CA MET A 202 21.88 -5.86 13.97
C MET A 202 22.61 -6.16 15.27
N ALA A 203 23.94 -6.17 15.26
CA ALA A 203 24.75 -6.36 16.47
C ALA A 203 24.72 -5.16 17.43
N THR A 204 24.45 -3.96 16.94
CA THR A 204 24.56 -2.70 17.73
C THR A 204 23.24 -1.97 17.93
N ILE A 205 22.20 -2.30 17.17
CA ILE A 205 20.93 -1.55 17.23
C ILE A 205 20.23 -1.67 18.58
N GLY A 206 20.39 -2.81 19.26
CA GLY A 206 19.83 -3.08 20.59
C GLY A 206 20.27 -2.09 21.67
N ASP A 207 21.43 -1.42 21.50
CA ASP A 207 21.89 -0.36 22.42
C ASP A 207 21.05 0.94 22.30
N ALA A 208 20.28 1.08 21.20
CA ALA A 208 19.55 2.29 20.86
C ALA A 208 18.00 2.10 20.89
N CYS A 209 17.51 0.88 21.15
CA CYS A 209 16.08 0.58 21.13
C CYS A 209 15.71 -0.44 22.19
N GLU A 210 14.42 -0.51 22.55
CA GLU A 210 13.87 -1.55 23.43
C GLU A 210 13.70 -2.88 22.69
N GLU A 211 13.22 -2.81 21.45
CA GLU A 211 12.96 -3.97 20.60
C GLU A 211 13.35 -3.64 19.16
N CYS A 212 13.98 -4.59 18.50
CA CYS A 212 14.22 -4.56 17.07
C CYS A 212 13.76 -5.88 16.45
N ARG A 213 12.74 -5.83 15.60
CA ARG A 213 12.22 -6.99 14.90
C ARG A 213 12.59 -6.91 13.42
N TYR A 214 13.23 -7.95 12.94
CA TYR A 214 13.53 -8.14 11.52
C TYR A 214 12.28 -8.66 10.79
N LEU A 215 11.76 -7.87 9.84
CA LEU A 215 10.56 -8.22 9.08
C LEU A 215 10.88 -8.94 7.77
N GLY A 216 12.11 -8.86 7.28
CA GLY A 216 12.55 -9.58 6.09
C GLY A 216 13.46 -8.75 5.19
N SER A 217 14.19 -9.46 4.30
CA SER A 217 14.95 -8.85 3.23
C SER A 217 14.43 -9.33 1.89
N TYR A 218 14.30 -8.41 0.94
CA TYR A 218 13.57 -8.63 -0.31
C TYR A 218 14.09 -7.72 -1.42
N SER A 219 13.67 -8.03 -2.65
CA SER A 219 13.76 -7.14 -3.80
C SER A 219 12.39 -6.60 -4.18
N GLU A 220 12.34 -5.42 -4.79
CA GLU A 220 11.15 -4.92 -5.45
C GLU A 220 11.09 -5.44 -6.87
N VAL A 221 10.02 -6.14 -7.22
CA VAL A 221 9.75 -6.63 -8.58
C VAL A 221 8.81 -5.63 -9.26
N LEU A 222 9.20 -5.14 -10.42
CA LEU A 222 8.40 -4.24 -11.26
C LEU A 222 7.44 -5.01 -12.15
#